data_5e4003b1311c020ec7e24a90dd8f89de
#
_entry.id   5e4003b1311c020ec7e24a90dd8f89de
#
_cell.length_a   1.000
_cell.length_b   1.000
_cell.length_c   1.000
_cell.angle_alpha   90.00
_cell.angle_beta   90.00
_cell.angle_gamma   90.00
#
_symmetry.space_group_name_H-M   'P 1'
#
loop_
_entity.id
_entity.type
_entity.pdbx_description
1 polymer ?
#
loop_
_entity_poly.entity_id
_entity_poly.type
_entity_poly.pdbx_seq_one_letter_code
_entity_poly.pdbx_strand_id
1 'polypeptide(L)'
;IQTSIDELKAITKVDLGVYDLNGSEVASTMERDDITTDLITGFAASPADSQVIGVHHLLKIRDEGELLYVLVARGMTDDVYMVGKIAVSQIQNLVIAYKERFDRNNFFQNLLLDNLLLVDIYNRAKKLHVEVTCPRAIYLIETKDEKDGIVSEVLKSMFSPQSGDYVTAVDESSLILIKSVENTTTPQALHELAETIVAM
;
A
#
# COMPACT_ATOMS: atom_id res chain seq x y z
N ILE A 1 0.84 -7.77 -3.90
CA ILE A 1 0.99 -9.12 -3.32
C ILE A 1 1.51 -10.08 -4.40
N GLN A 2 0.85 -10.22 -5.58
CA GLN A 2 1.26 -11.16 -6.63
C GLN A 2 2.76 -11.04 -6.96
N THR A 3 3.23 -9.85 -7.33
CA THR A 3 4.63 -9.61 -7.67
C THR A 3 5.60 -10.11 -6.59
N SER A 4 5.27 -9.89 -5.32
CA SER A 4 6.14 -10.30 -4.21
C SER A 4 6.23 -11.80 -4.03
N ILE A 5 5.11 -12.55 -4.21
CA ILE A 5 5.17 -14.01 -4.13
C ILE A 5 5.82 -14.62 -5.37
N ASP A 6 5.70 -13.99 -6.55
CA ASP A 6 6.40 -14.40 -7.77
C ASP A 6 7.93 -14.27 -7.60
N GLU A 7 8.40 -13.15 -7.03
CA GLU A 7 9.80 -12.94 -6.71
C GLU A 7 10.32 -13.96 -5.70
N LEU A 8 9.57 -14.22 -4.63
CA LEU A 8 9.92 -15.24 -3.64
C LEU A 8 9.99 -16.63 -4.27
N LYS A 9 9.03 -17.02 -5.12
CA LYS A 9 9.07 -18.28 -5.85
C LYS A 9 10.30 -18.36 -6.77
N ALA A 10 10.62 -17.28 -7.47
CA ALA A 10 11.78 -17.25 -8.37
C ALA A 10 13.10 -17.55 -7.62
N ILE A 11 13.24 -17.06 -6.38
CA ILE A 11 14.41 -17.25 -5.53
C ILE A 11 14.39 -18.60 -4.83
N THR A 12 13.28 -18.95 -4.17
CA THR A 12 13.20 -20.07 -3.23
C THR A 12 12.71 -21.39 -3.85
N LYS A 13 12.06 -21.29 -5.01
CA LYS A 13 11.36 -22.40 -5.69
C LYS A 13 10.19 -22.99 -4.87
N VAL A 14 9.75 -22.30 -3.84
CA VAL A 14 8.57 -22.66 -3.03
C VAL A 14 7.33 -22.01 -3.64
N ASP A 15 6.29 -22.80 -3.84
CA ASP A 15 4.99 -22.28 -4.27
C ASP A 15 4.27 -21.59 -3.10
N LEU A 16 3.68 -20.44 -3.39
CA LEU A 16 2.98 -19.61 -2.41
C LEU A 16 1.59 -19.25 -2.93
N GLY A 17 0.61 -19.25 -2.04
CA GLY A 17 -0.74 -18.76 -2.28
C GLY A 17 -1.22 -17.90 -1.12
N VAL A 18 -1.96 -16.84 -1.42
CA VAL A 18 -2.55 -15.93 -0.43
C VAL A 18 -4.06 -15.91 -0.64
N TYR A 19 -4.79 -16.15 0.42
CA TYR A 19 -6.25 -16.28 0.42
C TYR A 19 -6.87 -15.30 1.41
N ASP A 20 -8.05 -14.79 1.07
CA ASP A 20 -8.88 -14.04 2.01
C ASP A 20 -9.53 -14.94 3.06
N LEU A 21 -10.22 -14.35 4.02
CA LEU A 21 -10.86 -15.11 5.11
C LEU A 21 -12.09 -15.92 4.66
N ASN A 22 -12.58 -15.67 3.45
CA ASN A 22 -13.66 -16.44 2.82
C ASN A 22 -13.12 -17.60 1.98
N GLY A 23 -11.79 -17.74 1.89
CA GLY A 23 -11.12 -18.76 1.10
C GLY A 23 -10.98 -18.42 -0.39
N SER A 24 -11.22 -17.15 -0.79
CA SER A 24 -10.99 -16.70 -2.15
C SER A 24 -9.51 -16.42 -2.37
N GLU A 25 -8.98 -16.85 -3.52
CA GLU A 25 -7.59 -16.58 -3.90
C GLU A 25 -7.37 -15.09 -4.18
N VAL A 26 -6.38 -14.50 -3.51
CA VAL A 26 -5.95 -13.11 -3.71
C VAL A 26 -4.73 -13.06 -4.64
N ALA A 27 -3.82 -14.01 -4.48
CA ALA A 27 -2.62 -14.16 -5.30
C ALA A 27 -2.11 -15.59 -5.19
N SER A 28 -1.57 -16.16 -6.27
CA SER A 28 -1.02 -17.51 -6.23
C SER A 28 0.11 -17.70 -7.25
N THR A 29 1.08 -18.52 -6.90
CA THR A 29 2.12 -19.01 -7.80
C THR A 29 1.95 -20.51 -8.10
N MET A 30 0.88 -21.14 -7.59
CA MET A 30 0.59 -22.55 -7.73
C MET A 30 -0.08 -22.81 -9.09
N GLU A 31 0.42 -23.81 -9.85
CA GLU A 31 -0.18 -24.19 -11.14
C GLU A 31 -1.48 -24.99 -10.97
N ARG A 32 -1.61 -25.71 -9.85
CA ARG A 32 -2.81 -26.46 -9.47
C ARG A 32 -3.05 -26.26 -7.99
N ASP A 33 -4.25 -25.88 -7.66
CA ASP A 33 -4.65 -25.62 -6.30
C ASP A 33 -5.46 -26.80 -5.76
N ASP A 34 -4.84 -27.56 -4.85
CA ASP A 34 -5.52 -28.60 -4.06
C ASP A 34 -6.13 -27.99 -2.78
N ILE A 35 -6.14 -26.65 -2.67
CA ILE A 35 -6.58 -25.92 -1.49
C ILE A 35 -8.08 -25.66 -1.60
N THR A 36 -8.82 -26.19 -0.64
CA THR A 36 -10.25 -25.97 -0.57
C THR A 36 -10.59 -24.76 0.29
N THR A 37 -11.69 -24.10 -0.02
CA THR A 37 -12.23 -23.00 0.79
C THR A 37 -12.41 -23.41 2.27
N ASP A 38 -12.88 -24.64 2.53
CA ASP A 38 -13.08 -25.16 3.87
C ASP A 38 -11.75 -25.28 4.65
N LEU A 39 -10.65 -25.59 3.98
CA LEU A 39 -9.32 -25.65 4.58
C LEU A 39 -8.88 -24.26 5.08
N ILE A 40 -9.04 -23.24 4.23
CA ILE A 40 -8.68 -21.86 4.55
C ILE A 40 -9.55 -21.30 5.66
N THR A 41 -10.87 -21.41 5.53
CA THR A 41 -11.82 -20.88 6.53
C THR A 41 -11.69 -21.60 7.87
N GLY A 42 -11.48 -22.91 7.86
CA GLY A 42 -11.25 -23.70 9.06
C GLY A 42 -9.96 -23.31 9.79
N PHE A 43 -8.87 -23.11 9.04
CA PHE A 43 -7.62 -22.63 9.63
C PHE A 43 -7.74 -21.17 10.10
N ALA A 44 -8.40 -20.28 9.35
CA ALA A 44 -8.64 -18.90 9.76
C ALA A 44 -9.36 -18.81 11.10
N ALA A 45 -10.36 -19.66 11.33
CA ALA A 45 -11.11 -19.75 12.59
C ALA A 45 -10.34 -20.43 13.74
N SER A 46 -9.26 -21.18 13.46
CA SER A 46 -8.48 -21.88 14.48
C SER A 46 -7.67 -20.91 15.35
N PRO A 47 -7.30 -21.26 16.58
CA PRO A 47 -6.43 -20.44 17.43
C PRO A 47 -4.93 -20.49 16.98
N ALA A 48 -4.56 -21.43 16.13
CA ALA A 48 -3.17 -21.62 15.69
C ALA A 48 -2.71 -20.50 14.75
N ASP A 49 -1.49 -20.00 14.91
CA ASP A 49 -0.88 -19.02 13.98
C ASP A 49 -0.23 -19.68 12.76
N SER A 50 0.08 -20.98 12.87
CA SER A 50 0.53 -21.80 11.75
C SER A 50 0.06 -23.23 11.90
N GLN A 51 -0.13 -23.93 10.79
CA GLN A 51 -0.52 -25.33 10.75
C GLN A 51 0.07 -26.01 9.50
N VAL A 52 0.42 -27.28 9.61
CA VAL A 52 0.88 -28.08 8.48
C VAL A 52 -0.16 -29.16 8.19
N ILE A 53 -0.60 -29.24 6.95
CA ILE A 53 -1.57 -30.22 6.46
C ILE A 53 -1.02 -30.83 5.17
N GLY A 54 -0.54 -32.06 5.25
CA GLY A 54 0.15 -32.69 4.15
C GLY A 54 1.41 -31.94 3.74
N VAL A 55 1.42 -31.41 2.51
CA VAL A 55 2.53 -30.60 1.97
C VAL A 55 2.30 -29.09 2.10
N HIS A 56 1.19 -28.69 2.69
CA HIS A 56 0.79 -27.29 2.83
C HIS A 56 1.10 -26.76 4.22
N HIS A 57 1.86 -25.68 4.28
CA HIS A 57 2.13 -24.91 5.47
C HIS A 57 1.26 -23.66 5.46
N LEU A 58 0.24 -23.63 6.33
CA LEU A 58 -0.69 -22.51 6.47
C LEU A 58 -0.17 -21.56 7.53
N LEU A 59 -0.15 -20.27 7.24
CA LEU A 59 0.31 -19.21 8.15
C LEU A 59 -0.68 -18.04 8.12
N LYS A 60 -0.90 -17.41 9.26
CA LYS A 60 -1.76 -16.24 9.39
C LYS A 60 -0.99 -14.96 9.09
N ILE A 61 -1.57 -14.08 8.28
CA ILE A 61 -1.10 -12.71 8.04
C ILE A 61 -2.01 -11.78 8.84
N ARG A 62 -1.43 -11.05 9.81
CA ARG A 62 -2.16 -10.15 10.70
C ARG A 62 -1.65 -8.71 10.57
N ASP A 63 -2.53 -7.74 10.81
CA ASP A 63 -2.19 -6.33 11.03
C ASP A 63 -2.84 -5.85 12.32
N GLU A 64 -2.06 -5.24 13.22
CA GLU A 64 -2.53 -4.78 14.55
C GLU A 64 -3.35 -5.84 15.35
N GLY A 65 -3.04 -7.14 15.15
CA GLY A 65 -3.76 -8.26 15.79
C GLY A 65 -4.96 -8.79 15.00
N GLU A 66 -5.45 -8.06 14.03
CA GLU A 66 -6.54 -8.47 13.15
C GLU A 66 -6.02 -9.43 12.06
N LEU A 67 -6.73 -10.54 11.83
CA LEU A 67 -6.41 -11.47 10.77
C LEU A 67 -6.88 -10.92 9.43
N LEU A 68 -5.96 -10.79 8.46
CA LEU A 68 -6.25 -10.25 7.14
C LEU A 68 -6.29 -11.32 6.06
N TYR A 69 -5.29 -12.19 6.06
CA TYR A 69 -5.11 -13.22 5.04
C TYR A 69 -4.57 -14.53 5.64
N VAL A 70 -4.73 -15.60 4.89
CA VAL A 70 -4.04 -16.87 5.09
C VAL A 70 -3.02 -17.05 3.97
N LEU A 71 -1.75 -17.26 4.33
CA LEU A 71 -0.71 -17.69 3.41
C LEU A 71 -0.61 -19.20 3.42
N VAL A 72 -0.47 -19.80 2.26
CA VAL A 72 -0.14 -21.20 2.09
C VAL A 72 1.19 -21.30 1.36
N ALA A 73 2.16 -22.00 1.96
CA ALA A 73 3.42 -22.37 1.33
C ALA A 73 3.41 -23.86 1.09
N ARG A 74 3.77 -24.31 -0.13
CA ARG A 74 3.71 -25.70 -0.55
C ARG A 74 5.10 -26.30 -0.69
N GLY A 75 5.32 -27.43 -0.03
CA GLY A 75 6.56 -28.22 -0.15
C GLY A 75 6.73 -29.21 1.01
N MET A 76 7.77 -30.05 0.90
CA MET A 76 8.05 -31.14 1.86
C MET A 76 9.29 -30.87 2.73
N THR A 77 10.03 -29.80 2.46
CA THR A 77 11.29 -29.50 3.17
C THR A 77 11.05 -28.52 4.32
N ASP A 78 11.90 -28.56 5.33
CA ASP A 78 11.82 -27.64 6.49
C ASP A 78 11.96 -26.16 6.08
N ASP A 79 12.62 -25.88 4.95
CA ASP A 79 12.78 -24.55 4.39
C ASP A 79 11.45 -23.89 3.99
N VAL A 80 10.43 -24.70 3.63
CA VAL A 80 9.12 -24.21 3.21
C VAL A 80 8.46 -23.36 4.31
N TYR A 81 8.56 -23.79 5.56
CA TYR A 81 8.05 -23.01 6.68
C TYR A 81 8.78 -21.68 6.85
N MET A 82 10.11 -21.67 6.71
CA MET A 82 10.91 -20.45 6.78
C MET A 82 10.57 -19.48 5.65
N VAL A 83 10.44 -19.99 4.43
CA VAL A 83 9.99 -19.19 3.27
C VAL A 83 8.60 -18.62 3.52
N GLY A 84 7.67 -19.41 4.04
CA GLY A 84 6.34 -18.96 4.43
C GLY A 84 6.39 -17.82 5.46
N LYS A 85 7.26 -17.91 6.47
CA LYS A 85 7.45 -16.83 7.45
C LYS A 85 8.01 -15.54 6.84
N ILE A 86 8.95 -15.65 5.92
CA ILE A 86 9.50 -14.50 5.17
C ILE A 86 8.38 -13.86 4.34
N ALA A 87 7.59 -14.67 3.62
CA ALA A 87 6.47 -14.19 2.83
C ALA A 87 5.42 -13.47 3.69
N VAL A 88 5.07 -14.02 4.86
CA VAL A 88 4.17 -13.36 5.83
C VAL A 88 4.69 -11.98 6.20
N SER A 89 5.96 -11.89 6.60
CA SER A 89 6.59 -10.61 7.00
C SER A 89 6.60 -9.60 5.85
N GLN A 90 6.92 -10.04 4.63
CA GLN A 90 6.96 -9.18 3.46
C GLN A 90 5.55 -8.66 3.10
N ILE A 91 4.54 -9.54 3.11
CA ILE A 91 3.16 -9.14 2.81
C ILE A 91 2.61 -8.22 3.90
N GLN A 92 2.91 -8.46 5.18
CA GLN A 92 2.54 -7.55 6.27
C GLN A 92 3.09 -6.15 6.03
N ASN A 93 4.37 -6.03 5.69
CA ASN A 93 4.99 -4.74 5.40
C ASN A 93 4.33 -4.03 4.20
N LEU A 94 3.97 -4.78 3.15
CA LEU A 94 3.24 -4.23 2.01
C LEU A 94 1.84 -3.72 2.38
N VAL A 95 1.10 -4.48 3.20
CA VAL A 95 -0.23 -4.08 3.67
C VAL A 95 -0.15 -2.81 4.51
N ILE A 96 0.80 -2.74 5.45
CA ILE A 96 1.05 -1.55 6.28
C ILE A 96 1.38 -0.34 5.41
N ALA A 97 2.33 -0.48 4.47
CA ALA A 97 2.71 0.61 3.58
C ALA A 97 1.55 1.11 2.70
N TYR A 98 0.72 0.19 2.22
CA TYR A 98 -0.47 0.54 1.44
C TYR A 98 -1.52 1.27 2.28
N LYS A 99 -1.78 0.80 3.50
CA LYS A 99 -2.71 1.42 4.46
C LYS A 99 -2.25 2.83 4.82
N GLU A 100 -0.97 3.01 5.15
CA GLU A 100 -0.41 4.34 5.44
C GLU A 100 -0.54 5.31 4.26
N ARG A 101 -0.32 4.82 3.05
CA ARG A 101 -0.48 5.65 1.84
C ARG A 101 -1.94 6.05 1.63
N PHE A 102 -2.88 5.12 1.81
CA PHE A 102 -4.31 5.37 1.72
C PHE A 102 -4.78 6.36 2.79
N ASP A 103 -4.34 6.19 4.03
CA ASP A 103 -4.67 7.07 5.15
C ASP A 103 -4.13 8.49 4.95
N ARG A 104 -2.93 8.65 4.37
CA ARG A 104 -2.38 9.96 4.01
C ARG A 104 -3.18 10.65 2.92
N ASN A 105 -3.56 9.93 1.87
CA ASN A 105 -4.40 10.48 0.81
C ASN A 105 -5.76 10.94 1.36
N ASN A 106 -6.44 10.12 2.15
CA ASN A 106 -7.68 10.47 2.82
C ASN A 106 -7.53 11.65 3.77
N PHE A 107 -6.42 11.74 4.49
CA PHE A 107 -6.13 12.88 5.36
C PHE A 107 -6.08 14.18 4.57
N PHE A 108 -5.31 14.22 3.48
CA PHE A 108 -5.19 15.44 2.66
C PHE A 108 -6.48 15.78 1.93
N GLN A 109 -7.23 14.80 1.40
CA GLN A 109 -8.55 15.05 0.81
C GLN A 109 -9.50 15.69 1.82
N ASN A 110 -9.62 15.12 3.02
CA ASN A 110 -10.49 15.65 4.06
C ASN A 110 -10.01 17.03 4.57
N LEU A 111 -8.70 17.26 4.63
CA LEU A 111 -8.12 18.55 5.01
C LEU A 111 -8.49 19.64 3.99
N LEU A 112 -8.34 19.34 2.70
CA LEU A 112 -8.63 20.29 1.60
C LEU A 112 -10.13 20.57 1.45
N LEU A 113 -10.99 19.61 1.81
CA LEU A 113 -12.45 19.76 1.79
C LEU A 113 -13.01 20.37 3.09
N ASP A 114 -12.16 20.81 4.01
CA ASP A 114 -12.53 21.37 5.32
C ASP A 114 -13.40 20.43 6.16
N ASN A 115 -13.20 19.13 6.02
CA ASN A 115 -13.96 18.09 6.73
C ASN A 115 -13.33 17.65 8.05
N LEU A 116 -12.27 18.32 8.51
CA LEU A 116 -11.52 17.96 9.72
C LEU A 116 -11.57 19.08 10.77
N LEU A 117 -11.81 18.70 12.00
CA LEU A 117 -11.61 19.62 13.13
C LEU A 117 -10.12 19.86 13.37
N LEU A 118 -9.76 21.05 13.84
CA LEU A 118 -8.37 21.45 14.08
C LEU A 118 -7.59 20.44 14.95
N VAL A 119 -8.24 19.89 15.98
CA VAL A 119 -7.65 18.87 16.86
C VAL A 119 -7.37 17.57 16.10
N ASP A 120 -8.27 17.18 15.21
CA ASP A 120 -8.12 15.97 14.38
C ASP A 120 -7.02 16.14 13.34
N ILE A 121 -6.89 17.34 12.75
CA ILE A 121 -5.80 17.67 11.82
C ILE A 121 -4.45 17.40 12.49
N TYR A 122 -4.25 17.96 13.69
CA TYR A 122 -3.00 17.82 14.40
C TYR A 122 -2.68 16.35 14.78
N ASN A 123 -3.68 15.65 15.33
CA ASN A 123 -3.52 14.28 15.78
C ASN A 123 -3.26 13.31 14.61
N ARG A 124 -4.00 13.46 13.51
CA ARG A 124 -3.82 12.63 12.30
C ARG A 124 -2.50 12.92 11.61
N ALA A 125 -2.13 14.20 11.45
CA ALA A 125 -0.84 14.57 10.86
C ALA A 125 0.32 13.95 11.62
N LYS A 126 0.29 14.00 12.97
CA LYS A 126 1.30 13.37 13.82
C LYS A 126 1.36 11.85 13.62
N LYS A 127 0.20 11.17 13.57
CA LYS A 127 0.11 9.71 13.33
C LYS A 127 0.67 9.32 11.97
N LEU A 128 0.43 10.16 10.95
CA LEU A 128 0.84 9.93 9.56
C LEU A 128 2.24 10.47 9.24
N HIS A 129 2.97 10.95 10.26
CA HIS A 129 4.29 11.56 10.12
C HIS A 129 4.32 12.73 9.12
N VAL A 130 3.22 13.50 9.06
CA VAL A 130 3.13 14.72 8.26
C VAL A 130 3.59 15.91 9.10
N GLU A 131 4.63 16.62 8.63
CA GLU A 131 5.13 17.82 9.29
C GLU A 131 4.09 18.94 9.22
N VAL A 132 3.61 19.41 10.39
CA VAL A 132 2.53 20.41 10.48
C VAL A 132 3.02 21.86 10.42
N THR A 133 4.29 22.09 10.70
CA THR A 133 4.90 23.44 10.73
C THR A 133 5.55 23.81 9.40
N CYS A 134 5.65 22.88 8.47
CA CYS A 134 6.24 23.10 7.16
C CYS A 134 5.31 23.93 6.27
N PRO A 135 5.74 25.08 5.73
CA PRO A 135 5.00 25.79 4.70
C PRO A 135 4.79 24.94 3.45
N ARG A 136 3.63 25.08 2.80
CA ARG A 136 3.29 24.26 1.63
C ARG A 136 2.70 25.12 0.53
N ALA A 137 3.07 24.80 -0.72
CA ALA A 137 2.40 25.30 -1.91
C ALA A 137 1.43 24.21 -2.41
N ILE A 138 0.27 24.64 -2.85
CA ILE A 138 -0.77 23.75 -3.40
C ILE A 138 -0.93 24.06 -4.88
N TYR A 139 -0.83 23.04 -5.73
CA TYR A 139 -1.09 23.11 -7.14
C TYR A 139 -2.33 22.27 -7.45
N LEU A 140 -3.34 22.90 -8.02
CA LEU A 140 -4.48 22.20 -8.61
C LEU A 140 -4.14 21.92 -10.08
N ILE A 141 -4.16 20.67 -10.48
CA ILE A 141 -3.79 20.20 -11.81
C ILE A 141 -5.03 19.57 -12.42
N GLU A 142 -5.56 20.22 -13.45
CA GLU A 142 -6.68 19.69 -14.23
C GLU A 142 -6.15 18.91 -15.43
N THR A 143 -6.66 17.70 -15.62
CA THR A 143 -6.27 16.81 -16.70
C THR A 143 -7.38 16.78 -17.76
N LYS A 144 -7.02 16.70 -19.03
CA LYS A 144 -7.97 16.87 -20.15
C LYS A 144 -8.61 15.57 -20.64
N ASP A 145 -8.06 14.42 -20.31
CA ASP A 145 -8.48 13.12 -20.81
C ASP A 145 -8.58 12.05 -19.72
N GLU A 146 -9.56 11.15 -19.83
CA GLU A 146 -9.76 9.98 -18.95
C GLU A 146 -8.57 8.98 -18.91
N LYS A 147 -7.50 9.21 -19.68
CA LYS A 147 -6.27 8.38 -19.70
C LYS A 147 -5.25 8.74 -18.63
N ASP A 148 -5.57 9.60 -17.71
CA ASP A 148 -4.62 10.30 -16.83
C ASP A 148 -4.13 9.54 -15.60
N GLY A 149 -4.33 8.22 -15.55
CA GLY A 149 -3.55 7.36 -14.65
C GLY A 149 -2.03 7.56 -14.81
N ILE A 150 -1.57 7.84 -16.04
CA ILE A 150 -0.16 8.08 -16.37
C ILE A 150 0.33 9.38 -15.72
N VAL A 151 -0.42 10.48 -15.82
CA VAL A 151 -0.04 11.77 -15.22
C VAL A 151 0.05 11.64 -13.70
N SER A 152 -0.91 10.98 -13.09
CA SER A 152 -0.88 10.69 -11.64
C SER A 152 0.35 9.88 -11.23
N GLU A 153 0.73 8.86 -12.01
CA GLU A 153 1.91 8.04 -11.73
C GLU A 153 3.21 8.83 -11.92
N VAL A 154 3.32 9.62 -12.98
CA VAL A 154 4.48 10.48 -13.23
C VAL A 154 4.64 11.49 -12.09
N LEU A 155 3.59 12.21 -11.72
CA LEU A 155 3.63 13.15 -10.60
C LEU A 155 4.02 12.46 -9.29
N LYS A 156 3.46 11.28 -8.99
CA LYS A 156 3.83 10.51 -7.79
C LYS A 156 5.27 10.00 -7.80
N SER A 157 5.85 9.79 -8.97
CA SER A 157 7.25 9.40 -9.10
C SER A 157 8.20 10.58 -8.87
N MET A 158 7.80 11.79 -9.27
CA MET A 158 8.59 13.01 -9.11
C MET A 158 8.48 13.61 -7.71
N PHE A 159 7.28 13.56 -7.12
CA PHE A 159 6.96 14.13 -5.82
C PHE A 159 6.65 13.02 -4.82
N SER A 160 7.57 12.77 -3.92
CA SER A 160 7.48 11.65 -3.00
C SER A 160 7.26 12.10 -1.55
N PRO A 161 6.63 11.26 -0.72
CA PRO A 161 6.50 11.55 0.71
C PRO A 161 7.84 11.72 1.44
N GLN A 162 8.94 11.15 0.91
CA GLN A 162 10.28 11.31 1.47
C GLN A 162 10.78 12.76 1.36
N SER A 163 10.37 13.50 0.31
CA SER A 163 10.63 14.94 0.18
C SER A 163 9.58 15.81 0.87
N GLY A 164 8.60 15.22 1.56
CA GLY A 164 7.50 15.94 2.20
C GLY A 164 6.42 16.41 1.22
N ASP A 165 6.43 15.89 0.00
CA ASP A 165 5.48 16.21 -1.06
C ASP A 165 4.39 15.15 -1.14
N TYR A 166 3.17 15.55 -1.50
CA TYR A 166 2.04 14.63 -1.60
C TYR A 166 1.22 14.93 -2.85
N VAL A 167 0.83 13.88 -3.57
CA VAL A 167 -0.07 13.95 -4.73
C VAL A 167 -1.33 13.17 -4.39
N THR A 168 -2.48 13.82 -4.45
CA THR A 168 -3.80 13.21 -4.22
C THR A 168 -4.77 13.54 -5.35
N ALA A 169 -5.66 12.62 -5.71
CA ALA A 169 -6.76 12.89 -6.62
C ALA A 169 -7.94 13.47 -5.82
N VAL A 170 -8.61 14.47 -6.35
CA VAL A 170 -9.84 15.04 -5.78
C VAL A 170 -11.05 14.45 -6.46
N ASP A 171 -10.99 14.35 -7.79
CA ASP A 171 -11.97 13.73 -8.65
C ASP A 171 -11.28 13.02 -9.83
N GLU A 172 -12.04 12.58 -10.82
CA GLU A 172 -11.57 11.84 -11.99
C GLU A 172 -10.63 12.65 -12.91
N SER A 173 -10.70 13.97 -12.85
CA SER A 173 -9.99 14.91 -13.73
C SER A 173 -9.05 15.87 -12.98
N SER A 174 -9.04 15.84 -11.65
CA SER A 174 -8.33 16.84 -10.84
C SER A 174 -7.38 16.17 -9.85
N LEU A 175 -6.12 16.55 -9.97
CA LEU A 175 -5.06 16.15 -9.04
C LEU A 175 -4.61 17.37 -8.22
N ILE A 176 -4.25 17.14 -6.97
CA ILE A 176 -3.62 18.16 -6.13
C ILE A 176 -2.22 17.70 -5.76
N LEU A 177 -1.22 18.55 -6.08
CA LEU A 177 0.12 18.43 -5.56
C LEU A 177 0.26 19.38 -4.34
N ILE A 178 0.61 18.81 -3.20
CA ILE A 178 0.94 19.53 -1.99
C ILE A 178 2.46 19.49 -1.85
N LYS A 179 3.10 20.60 -2.23
CA LYS A 179 4.55 20.74 -2.28
C LYS A 179 5.08 21.32 -0.97
N SER A 180 6.01 20.65 -0.32
CA SER A 180 6.82 21.22 0.76
C SER A 180 7.69 22.34 0.22
N VAL A 181 7.70 23.50 0.88
CA VAL A 181 8.51 24.64 0.49
C VAL A 181 9.38 25.12 1.65
N GLU A 182 10.57 25.60 1.33
CA GLU A 182 11.46 26.21 2.31
C GLU A 182 11.16 27.70 2.42
N ASN A 183 11.58 28.32 3.52
CA ASN A 183 11.43 29.77 3.72
C ASN A 183 12.18 30.62 2.67
N THR A 184 13.13 30.00 1.95
CA THR A 184 13.91 30.60 0.85
C THR A 184 13.25 30.43 -0.52
N THR A 185 12.16 29.64 -0.62
CA THR A 185 11.47 29.39 -1.89
C THR A 185 10.80 30.67 -2.40
N THR A 186 11.19 31.10 -3.60
CA THR A 186 10.63 32.31 -4.18
C THR A 186 9.34 32.03 -4.95
N PRO A 187 8.42 32.99 -5.09
CA PRO A 187 7.23 32.84 -5.92
C PRO A 187 7.56 32.47 -7.37
N GLN A 188 8.69 32.95 -7.89
CA GLN A 188 9.15 32.63 -9.24
C GLN A 188 9.50 31.15 -9.39
N ALA A 189 10.21 30.55 -8.41
CA ALA A 189 10.50 29.12 -8.41
C ALA A 189 9.25 28.26 -8.36
N LEU A 190 8.21 28.70 -7.64
CA LEU A 190 6.91 28.04 -7.62
C LEU A 190 6.20 28.13 -8.98
N HIS A 191 6.32 29.27 -9.68
CA HIS A 191 5.77 29.46 -11.02
C HIS A 191 6.48 28.58 -12.06
N GLU A 192 7.80 28.55 -12.06
CA GLU A 192 8.61 27.70 -12.94
C GLU A 192 8.28 26.21 -12.75
N LEU A 193 8.00 25.78 -11.51
CA LEU A 193 7.52 24.44 -11.24
C LEU A 193 6.14 24.18 -11.88
N ALA A 194 5.22 25.15 -11.78
CA ALA A 194 3.90 25.03 -12.41
C ALA A 194 4.02 24.91 -13.95
N GLU A 195 4.88 25.73 -14.58
CA GLU A 195 5.17 25.63 -16.02
C GLU A 195 5.73 24.27 -16.41
N THR A 196 6.62 23.72 -15.57
CA THR A 196 7.19 22.38 -15.77
C THR A 196 6.11 21.30 -15.74
N ILE A 197 5.17 21.38 -14.80
CA ILE A 197 4.05 20.44 -14.69
C ILE A 197 3.11 20.54 -15.89
N VAL A 198 2.84 21.75 -16.39
CA VAL A 198 1.98 21.97 -17.55
C VAL A 198 2.62 21.46 -18.85
N ALA A 199 3.94 21.43 -18.92
CA ALA A 199 4.68 20.99 -20.11
C ALA A 199 4.85 19.44 -20.19
N MET A 200 4.37 18.71 -19.18
CA MET A 200 4.44 17.24 -19.11
C MET A 200 3.28 16.60 -19.86
#